data_8ed515a582641a1b45fc2bd95c4b0a57
#
_entry.id   8ed515a582641a1b45fc2bd95c4b0a57
#
_cell.length_a   1.000
_cell.length_b   1.000
_cell.length_c   1.000
_cell.angle_alpha   90.00
_cell.angle_beta   90.00
_cell.angle_gamma   90.00
#
_symmetry.space_group_name_H-M   'P 1'
#
loop_
_entity.id
_entity.type
_entity.pdbx_description
1 polymer ?
#
loop_
_entity_poly.entity_id
_entity_poly.type
_entity_poly.pdbx_seq_one_letter_code
_entity_poly.pdbx_strand_id
1 'polypeptide(L)'
;PHTLTSMSIIISLGVIALLFYFEMELNTRLLAPAMKDGLMGGKAVASAVAMLNVFVSFGAGYLFIKNIHHVDKFKKRLAQIGLFIYTIFIIYINGLMGAFRATAESANKVKKWGSSASDSTTQVVADYGNELFWFTGSVSFDVYPLILTFVGIMFAIASLWDGYLFDDRYPGYGKV
;
A
#
# COMPACT_ATOMS: atom_id res chain seq x y z
N PRO A 1 -33.45 3.39 -12.57
CA PRO A 1 -32.51 4.13 -11.75
C PRO A 1 -32.31 3.34 -10.47
N HIS A 2 -31.24 2.52 -10.41
CA HIS A 2 -30.91 1.80 -9.19
C HIS A 2 -30.23 2.78 -8.25
N THR A 3 -31.00 3.28 -7.30
CA THR A 3 -30.48 4.02 -6.16
C THR A 3 -29.54 3.09 -5.39
N LEU A 4 -28.33 3.55 -5.14
CA LEU A 4 -27.44 2.99 -4.14
C LEU A 4 -28.28 2.75 -2.89
N THR A 5 -28.44 1.52 -2.49
CA THR A 5 -29.08 1.24 -1.20
C THR A 5 -28.09 1.75 -0.15
N SER A 6 -28.56 2.59 0.78
CA SER A 6 -27.71 3.11 1.88
C SER A 6 -26.93 1.99 2.57
N MET A 7 -27.47 0.78 2.56
CA MET A 7 -26.87 -0.43 3.10
C MET A 7 -25.61 -0.86 2.33
N SER A 8 -25.55 -0.76 0.99
CA SER A 8 -24.35 -1.15 0.23
C SER A 8 -23.18 -0.20 0.46
N ILE A 9 -23.47 1.09 0.61
CA ILE A 9 -22.47 2.09 0.96
C ILE A 9 -21.89 1.82 2.34
N ILE A 10 -22.76 1.57 3.34
CA ILE A 10 -22.34 1.29 4.71
C ILE A 10 -21.47 0.02 4.77
N ILE A 11 -21.83 -1.03 4.04
CA ILE A 11 -21.06 -2.27 3.98
C ILE A 11 -19.68 -2.01 3.38
N SER A 12 -19.58 -1.31 2.25
CA SER A 12 -18.29 -1.03 1.60
C SER A 12 -17.42 -0.14 2.47
N LEU A 13 -17.98 0.91 3.09
CA LEU A 13 -17.23 1.73 4.05
C LEU A 13 -16.76 0.92 5.27
N GLY A 14 -17.55 -0.03 5.73
CA GLY A 14 -17.19 -0.96 6.79
C GLY A 14 -16.01 -1.87 6.36
N VAL A 15 -16.05 -2.39 5.15
CA VAL A 15 -14.96 -3.21 4.59
C VAL A 15 -13.67 -2.39 4.47
N ILE A 16 -13.73 -1.17 3.93
CA ILE A 16 -12.57 -0.27 3.84
C ILE A 16 -11.97 0.01 5.23
N ALA A 17 -12.81 0.32 6.21
CA ALA A 17 -12.37 0.58 7.58
C ALA A 17 -11.69 -0.64 8.21
N LEU A 18 -12.22 -1.84 7.98
CA LEU A 18 -11.63 -3.10 8.43
C LEU A 18 -10.29 -3.38 7.72
N LEU A 19 -10.22 -3.23 6.40
CA LEU A 19 -9.00 -3.41 5.64
C LEU A 19 -7.90 -2.46 6.14
N PHE A 20 -8.23 -1.18 6.30
CA PHE A 20 -7.31 -0.18 6.85
C PHE A 20 -6.82 -0.57 8.25
N TYR A 21 -7.72 -0.97 9.14
CA TYR A 21 -7.38 -1.34 10.51
C TYR A 21 -6.46 -2.57 10.55
N PHE A 22 -6.81 -3.62 9.82
CA PHE A 22 -6.00 -4.84 9.81
C PHE A 22 -4.63 -4.63 9.16
N GLU A 23 -4.57 -3.90 8.05
CA GLU A 23 -3.29 -3.58 7.42
C GLU A 23 -2.40 -2.75 8.34
N MET A 24 -2.95 -1.69 8.96
CA MET A 24 -2.24 -0.87 9.92
C MET A 24 -1.70 -1.70 11.09
N GLU A 25 -2.53 -2.57 11.68
CA GLU A 25 -2.15 -3.36 12.84
C GLU A 25 -1.07 -4.40 12.51
N LEU A 26 -1.20 -5.10 11.38
CA LEU A 26 -0.19 -6.06 10.92
C LEU A 26 1.14 -5.35 10.59
N ASN A 27 1.09 -4.27 9.83
CA ASN A 27 2.29 -3.52 9.49
C ASN A 27 2.95 -2.88 10.72
N THR A 28 2.17 -2.43 11.71
CA THR A 28 2.69 -1.93 12.99
C THR A 28 3.56 -2.98 13.68
N ARG A 29 3.06 -4.21 13.81
CA ARG A 29 3.79 -5.30 14.46
C ARG A 29 5.07 -5.69 13.70
N LEU A 30 5.01 -5.63 12.38
CA LEU A 30 6.14 -5.93 11.54
C LEU A 30 7.19 -4.81 11.55
N LEU A 31 6.80 -3.54 11.68
CA LEU A 31 7.69 -2.37 11.68
C LEU A 31 8.23 -2.03 13.06
N ALA A 32 7.47 -2.25 14.13
CA ALA A 32 7.83 -1.85 15.48
C ALA A 32 9.25 -2.26 15.92
N PRO A 33 9.74 -3.49 15.66
CA PRO A 33 11.09 -3.90 16.04
C PRO A 33 12.20 -3.12 15.33
N ALA A 34 11.88 -2.54 14.16
CA ALA A 34 12.81 -1.76 13.35
C ALA A 34 12.81 -0.26 13.69
N MET A 35 11.79 0.22 14.40
CA MET A 35 11.62 1.64 14.70
C MET A 35 12.30 2.05 16.02
N LYS A 36 12.86 3.28 16.03
CA LYS A 36 13.49 3.86 17.22
C LYS A 36 12.49 4.04 18.38
N ASP A 37 11.27 4.46 18.04
CA ASP A 37 10.18 4.67 18.99
C ASP A 37 9.30 3.42 19.17
N GLY A 38 9.79 2.26 18.74
CA GLY A 38 9.11 0.97 18.90
C GLY A 38 7.71 0.95 18.29
N LEU A 39 6.73 0.54 19.09
CA LEU A 39 5.35 0.37 18.63
C LEU A 39 4.71 1.68 18.14
N MET A 40 5.01 2.81 18.79
CA MET A 40 4.43 4.11 18.42
C MET A 40 4.94 4.58 17.06
N GLY A 41 6.27 4.50 16.84
CA GLY A 41 6.86 4.82 15.54
C GLY A 41 6.36 3.88 14.44
N GLY A 42 6.31 2.57 14.72
CA GLY A 42 5.77 1.57 13.81
C GLY A 42 4.31 1.86 13.42
N LYS A 43 3.47 2.25 14.38
CA LYS A 43 2.06 2.57 14.14
C LYS A 43 1.89 3.82 13.28
N ALA A 44 2.69 4.86 13.49
CA ALA A 44 2.62 6.08 12.69
C ALA A 44 2.92 5.81 11.21
N VAL A 45 3.99 5.07 10.92
CA VAL A 45 4.36 4.71 9.54
C VAL A 45 3.35 3.74 8.95
N ALA A 46 2.95 2.72 9.69
CA ALA A 46 1.98 1.72 9.23
C ALA A 46 0.63 2.34 8.88
N SER A 47 0.15 3.32 9.67
CA SER A 47 -1.12 4.00 9.38
C SER A 47 -1.04 4.83 8.09
N ALA A 48 0.07 5.52 7.84
CA ALA A 48 0.25 6.29 6.60
C ALA A 48 0.27 5.37 5.36
N VAL A 49 0.97 4.24 5.45
CA VAL A 49 1.05 3.25 4.36
C VAL A 49 -0.29 2.57 4.12
N ALA A 50 -0.96 2.12 5.18
CA ALA A 50 -2.29 1.51 5.07
C ALA A 50 -3.31 2.48 4.47
N MET A 51 -3.25 3.78 4.83
CA MET A 51 -4.08 4.81 4.22
C MET A 51 -3.83 4.89 2.71
N LEU A 52 -2.58 4.97 2.28
CA LEU A 52 -2.23 5.01 0.86
C LEU A 52 -2.68 3.72 0.13
N ASN A 53 -2.36 2.56 0.68
CA ASN A 53 -2.74 1.29 0.07
C ASN A 53 -4.25 1.14 -0.08
N VAL A 54 -5.01 1.35 0.98
CA VAL A 54 -6.45 1.11 0.99
C VAL A 54 -7.20 2.15 0.16
N PHE A 55 -6.98 3.45 0.42
CA PHE A 55 -7.77 4.49 -0.26
C PHE A 55 -7.37 4.69 -1.71
N VAL A 56 -6.08 4.63 -2.05
CA VAL A 56 -5.63 4.75 -3.44
C VAL A 56 -6.09 3.53 -4.25
N SER A 57 -6.02 2.33 -3.66
CA SER A 57 -6.48 1.10 -4.31
C SER A 57 -7.98 1.08 -4.52
N PHE A 58 -8.76 1.48 -3.50
CA PHE A 58 -10.19 1.63 -3.64
C PHE A 58 -10.55 2.62 -4.76
N GLY A 59 -9.92 3.80 -4.77
CA GLY A 59 -10.10 4.79 -5.84
C GLY A 59 -9.73 4.26 -7.22
N ALA A 60 -8.65 3.50 -7.33
CA ALA A 60 -8.23 2.87 -8.57
C ALA A 60 -9.24 1.81 -9.06
N GLY A 61 -9.80 1.02 -8.15
CA GLY A 61 -10.88 0.07 -8.44
C GLY A 61 -12.12 0.78 -8.98
N TYR A 62 -12.53 1.82 -8.29
CA TYR A 62 -13.71 2.61 -8.65
C TYR A 62 -13.55 3.38 -9.96
N LEU A 63 -12.39 4.03 -10.18
CA LEU A 63 -12.17 4.91 -11.31
C LEU A 63 -11.65 4.18 -12.54
N PHE A 64 -10.74 3.22 -12.35
CA PHE A 64 -10.04 2.61 -13.49
C PHE A 64 -10.62 1.26 -13.88
N ILE A 65 -10.78 0.30 -12.95
CA ILE A 65 -11.26 -1.03 -13.31
C ILE A 65 -12.65 -0.97 -13.93
N LYS A 66 -13.55 -0.18 -13.39
CA LYS A 66 -14.90 0.00 -13.95
C LYS A 66 -14.91 0.52 -15.40
N ASN A 67 -13.94 1.34 -15.74
CA ASN A 67 -13.88 2.00 -17.05
C ASN A 67 -13.02 1.28 -18.11
N ILE A 68 -12.39 0.15 -17.77
CA ILE A 68 -11.56 -0.61 -18.73
C ILE A 68 -12.37 -1.05 -19.97
N HIS A 69 -13.64 -1.37 -19.80
CA HIS A 69 -14.53 -1.82 -20.88
C HIS A 69 -15.50 -0.73 -21.35
N HIS A 70 -15.23 0.53 -21.00
CA HIS A 70 -16.11 1.63 -21.39
C HIS A 70 -16.21 1.76 -22.92
N VAL A 71 -17.40 2.09 -23.43
CA VAL A 71 -17.67 2.26 -24.88
C VAL A 71 -16.86 3.42 -25.46
N ASP A 72 -16.70 4.50 -24.70
CA ASP A 72 -15.86 5.63 -25.09
C ASP A 72 -14.38 5.25 -25.04
N LYS A 73 -13.74 5.31 -26.21
CA LYS A 73 -12.32 4.96 -26.40
C LYS A 73 -11.37 5.82 -25.55
N PHE A 74 -11.71 7.08 -25.31
CA PHE A 74 -10.88 7.97 -24.48
C PHE A 74 -10.90 7.53 -23.01
N LYS A 75 -12.10 7.31 -22.45
CA LYS A 75 -12.25 6.83 -21.08
C LYS A 75 -11.59 5.47 -20.88
N LYS A 76 -11.76 4.56 -21.85
CA LYS A 76 -11.09 3.26 -21.82
C LYS A 76 -9.58 3.37 -21.77
N ARG A 77 -8.97 4.19 -22.64
CA ARG A 77 -7.51 4.40 -22.63
C ARG A 77 -7.01 5.03 -21.34
N LEU A 78 -7.72 6.03 -20.84
CA LEU A 78 -7.40 6.69 -19.58
C LEU A 78 -7.43 5.68 -18.41
N ALA A 79 -8.43 4.82 -18.38
CA ALA A 79 -8.55 3.77 -17.36
C ALA A 79 -7.40 2.76 -17.44
N GLN A 80 -7.01 2.33 -18.62
CA GLN A 80 -5.89 1.41 -18.83
C GLN A 80 -4.55 2.01 -18.38
N ILE A 81 -4.28 3.27 -18.77
CA ILE A 81 -3.08 3.99 -18.36
C ILE A 81 -3.08 4.21 -16.84
N GLY A 82 -4.22 4.64 -16.27
CA GLY A 82 -4.35 4.84 -14.84
C GLY A 82 -4.12 3.56 -14.04
N LEU A 83 -4.65 2.43 -14.49
CA LEU A 83 -4.42 1.14 -13.86
C LEU A 83 -2.95 0.70 -13.95
N PHE A 84 -2.30 0.94 -15.08
CA PHE A 84 -0.88 0.63 -15.25
C PHE A 84 -0.01 1.45 -14.28
N ILE A 85 -0.25 2.77 -14.22
CA ILE A 85 0.46 3.66 -13.28
C ILE A 85 0.19 3.25 -11.84
N TYR A 86 -1.08 2.95 -11.49
CA TYR A 86 -1.44 2.46 -10.17
C TYR A 86 -0.69 1.17 -9.80
N THR A 87 -0.60 0.20 -10.72
CA THR A 87 0.10 -1.06 -10.46
C THR A 87 1.57 -0.84 -10.14
N ILE A 88 2.25 0.01 -10.92
CA ILE A 88 3.64 0.38 -10.65
C ILE A 88 3.75 1.06 -9.28
N PHE A 89 2.88 2.02 -8.99
CA PHE A 89 2.87 2.75 -7.74
C PHE A 89 2.70 1.84 -6.52
N ILE A 90 1.74 0.92 -6.56
CA ILE A 90 1.46 0.00 -5.44
C ILE A 90 2.62 -0.97 -5.19
N ILE A 91 3.20 -1.52 -6.24
CA ILE A 91 4.37 -2.41 -6.12
C ILE A 91 5.56 -1.63 -5.55
N TYR A 92 5.78 -0.40 -6.04
CA TYR A 92 6.87 0.45 -5.58
C TYR A 92 6.72 0.82 -4.11
N ILE A 93 5.57 1.32 -3.66
CA ILE A 93 5.33 1.71 -2.26
C ILE A 93 5.50 0.53 -1.31
N ASN A 94 4.92 -0.63 -1.63
CA ASN A 94 5.03 -1.80 -0.77
C ASN A 94 6.45 -2.40 -0.78
N GLY A 95 7.15 -2.37 -1.92
CA GLY A 95 8.57 -2.73 -1.99
C GLY A 95 9.45 -1.78 -1.18
N LEU A 96 9.19 -0.47 -1.24
CA LEU A 96 9.87 0.53 -0.44
C LEU A 96 9.71 0.28 1.06
N MET A 97 8.51 -0.11 1.51
CA MET A 97 8.27 -0.43 2.91
C MET A 97 9.01 -1.69 3.37
N GLY A 98 9.10 -2.71 2.52
CA GLY A 98 9.93 -3.89 2.78
C GLY A 98 11.41 -3.53 2.92
N ALA A 99 11.94 -2.72 1.99
CA ALA A 99 13.31 -2.24 2.03
C ALA A 99 13.58 -1.38 3.27
N PHE A 100 12.66 -0.47 3.60
CA PHE A 100 12.75 0.34 4.82
C PHE A 100 12.89 -0.52 6.08
N ARG A 101 12.09 -1.58 6.21
CA ARG A 101 12.20 -2.49 7.33
C ARG A 101 13.56 -3.19 7.39
N ALA A 102 14.03 -3.73 6.26
CA ALA A 102 15.32 -4.44 6.19
C ALA A 102 16.47 -3.57 6.69
N THR A 103 16.45 -2.30 6.32
CA THR A 103 17.47 -1.34 6.71
C THR A 103 17.41 -0.93 8.15
N ALA A 104 16.22 -0.58 8.61
CA ALA A 104 16.02 -0.18 10.00
C ALA A 104 16.41 -1.32 10.96
N GLU A 105 16.17 -2.58 10.57
CA GLU A 105 16.64 -3.74 11.35
C GLU A 105 18.16 -3.86 11.33
N SER A 106 18.80 -3.65 10.19
CA SER A 106 20.27 -3.66 10.07
C SER A 106 20.90 -2.56 10.89
N ALA A 107 20.38 -1.33 10.84
CA ALA A 107 20.85 -0.19 11.63
C ALA A 107 20.72 -0.44 13.15
N ASN A 108 19.63 -1.07 13.58
CA ASN A 108 19.45 -1.43 14.99
C ASN A 108 20.42 -2.53 15.46
N LYS A 109 20.75 -3.50 14.59
CA LYS A 109 21.78 -4.50 14.89
C LYS A 109 23.15 -3.86 15.07
N VAL A 110 23.55 -2.96 14.17
CA VAL A 110 24.83 -2.23 14.26
C VAL A 110 24.92 -1.39 15.54
N LYS A 111 23.84 -0.69 15.90
CA LYS A 111 23.78 0.12 17.13
C LYS A 111 23.94 -0.72 18.40
N LYS A 112 23.41 -1.93 18.42
CA LYS A 112 23.53 -2.87 19.55
C LYS A 112 24.95 -3.36 19.75
N TRP A 113 25.82 -3.27 18.72
CA TRP A 113 27.24 -3.67 18.77
C TRP A 113 28.22 -2.52 19.09
N GLY A 114 27.71 -1.35 19.53
CA GLY A 114 28.53 -0.30 20.13
C GLY A 114 29.09 0.76 19.20
N SER A 115 28.61 0.86 17.96
CA SER A 115 28.91 2.01 17.12
C SER A 115 27.95 3.16 17.42
N SER A 116 28.49 4.35 17.67
CA SER A 116 27.74 5.62 17.86
C SER A 116 27.14 6.10 16.52
N ALA A 117 26.32 5.29 15.89
CA ALA A 117 25.56 5.73 14.73
C ALA A 117 24.42 6.63 15.21
N SER A 118 24.73 7.92 15.42
CA SER A 118 23.75 8.96 15.78
C SER A 118 22.90 9.41 14.59
N ASP A 119 23.10 8.89 13.41
CA ASP A 119 22.47 9.38 12.19
C ASP A 119 21.26 8.54 11.80
N SER A 120 20.21 9.09 12.17
CA SER A 120 18.90 9.31 11.54
C SER A 120 18.42 8.18 10.62
N THR A 121 17.39 7.50 11.13
CA THR A 121 16.47 6.67 10.34
C THR A 121 16.08 7.35 9.01
N THR A 122 16.09 8.68 8.95
CA THR A 122 15.79 9.49 7.76
C THR A 122 16.87 9.39 6.68
N GLN A 123 18.16 9.35 7.04
CA GLN A 123 19.26 9.21 6.09
C GLN A 123 19.27 7.80 5.49
N VAL A 124 19.05 6.81 6.32
CA VAL A 124 18.91 5.43 5.91
C VAL A 124 17.75 5.25 4.93
N VAL A 125 16.61 5.89 5.15
CA VAL A 125 15.45 5.88 4.23
C VAL A 125 15.79 6.57 2.91
N ALA A 126 16.53 7.68 2.95
CA ALA A 126 16.94 8.41 1.75
C ALA A 126 17.93 7.60 0.91
N ASP A 127 18.90 6.95 1.55
CA ASP A 127 19.90 6.12 0.86
C ASP A 127 19.24 4.89 0.21
N TYR A 128 18.32 4.25 0.90
CA TYR A 128 17.57 3.10 0.33
C TYR A 128 16.51 3.51 -0.68
N GLY A 129 15.89 4.66 -0.53
CA GLY A 129 15.02 5.23 -1.54
C GLY A 129 15.76 5.41 -2.86
N ASN A 130 17.01 5.88 -2.79
CA ASN A 130 17.89 6.00 -3.97
C ASN A 130 18.29 4.63 -4.53
N GLU A 131 18.71 3.69 -3.70
CA GLU A 131 19.08 2.35 -4.15
C GLU A 131 17.90 1.58 -4.75
N LEU A 132 16.73 1.66 -4.16
CA LEU A 132 15.51 1.02 -4.67
C LEU A 132 15.01 1.70 -5.94
N PHE A 133 15.08 3.05 -5.99
CA PHE A 133 14.67 3.82 -7.16
C PHE A 133 15.52 3.51 -8.40
N TRP A 134 16.83 3.28 -8.21
CA TRP A 134 17.74 2.98 -9.30
C TRP A 134 17.99 1.48 -9.53
N PHE A 135 17.38 0.59 -8.73
CA PHE A 135 17.63 -0.87 -8.76
C PHE A 135 19.12 -1.24 -8.59
N THR A 136 19.87 -0.42 -7.87
CA THR A 136 21.34 -0.56 -7.75
C THR A 136 21.79 -1.25 -6.48
N GLY A 137 20.91 -1.46 -5.51
CA GLY A 137 21.25 -2.04 -4.22
C GLY A 137 21.05 -3.55 -4.13
N SER A 138 21.97 -4.24 -3.47
CA SER A 138 21.78 -5.61 -3.01
C SER A 138 20.93 -5.61 -1.73
N VAL A 139 19.64 -5.33 -1.84
CA VAL A 139 18.73 -5.47 -0.72
C VAL A 139 18.57 -6.95 -0.44
N SER A 140 19.23 -7.45 0.61
CA SER A 140 18.95 -8.81 1.10
C SER A 140 17.55 -8.82 1.71
N PHE A 141 16.58 -9.28 0.95
CA PHE A 141 15.23 -9.47 1.45
C PHE A 141 15.20 -10.66 2.40
N ASP A 142 15.32 -10.38 3.69
CA ASP A 142 14.93 -11.32 4.73
C ASP A 142 13.41 -11.61 4.64
N VAL A 143 12.99 -12.70 5.29
CA VAL A 143 11.58 -13.15 5.25
C VAL A 143 10.59 -12.07 5.70
N TYR A 144 10.93 -11.29 6.72
CA TYR A 144 10.02 -10.25 7.25
C TYR A 144 9.75 -9.08 6.31
N PRO A 145 10.75 -8.50 5.62
CA PRO A 145 10.53 -7.51 4.56
C PRO A 145 9.64 -8.03 3.44
N LEU A 146 9.83 -9.29 3.03
CA LEU A 146 8.97 -9.93 2.01
C LEU A 146 7.53 -10.07 2.50
N ILE A 147 7.31 -10.53 3.74
CA ILE A 147 5.98 -10.62 4.32
C ILE A 147 5.30 -9.25 4.33
N LEU A 148 6.01 -8.20 4.75
CA LEU A 148 5.48 -6.84 4.78
C LEU A 148 5.03 -6.37 3.40
N THR A 149 5.85 -6.58 2.38
CA THR A 149 5.54 -6.25 0.99
C THR A 149 4.30 -7.02 0.49
N PHE A 150 4.25 -8.33 0.73
CA PHE A 150 3.12 -9.16 0.33
C PHE A 150 1.82 -8.78 1.04
N VAL A 151 1.87 -8.53 2.33
CA VAL A 151 0.71 -8.10 3.12
C VAL A 151 0.12 -6.81 2.54
N GLY A 152 0.95 -5.81 2.28
CA GLY A 152 0.48 -4.56 1.69
C GLY A 152 -0.14 -4.75 0.30
N ILE A 153 0.46 -5.56 -0.56
CA ILE A 153 -0.10 -5.88 -1.89
C ILE A 153 -1.45 -6.62 -1.77
N MET A 154 -1.58 -7.55 -0.84
CA MET A 154 -2.84 -8.28 -0.60
C MET A 154 -3.97 -7.33 -0.16
N PHE A 155 -3.70 -6.40 0.76
CA PHE A 155 -4.68 -5.40 1.17
C PHE A 155 -5.02 -4.42 0.04
N ALA A 156 -4.04 -4.03 -0.77
CA ALA A 156 -4.27 -3.20 -1.94
C ALA A 156 -5.18 -3.89 -2.97
N ILE A 157 -4.98 -5.19 -3.23
CA ILE A 157 -5.85 -5.98 -4.13
C ILE A 157 -7.26 -6.10 -3.55
N ALA A 158 -7.40 -6.39 -2.26
CA ALA A 158 -8.70 -6.50 -1.62
C ALA A 158 -9.47 -5.17 -1.68
N SER A 159 -8.79 -4.05 -1.42
CA SER A 159 -9.39 -2.72 -1.51
C SER A 159 -9.72 -2.31 -2.94
N LEU A 160 -8.87 -2.66 -3.90
CA LEU A 160 -9.12 -2.47 -5.32
C LEU A 160 -10.40 -3.21 -5.77
N TRP A 161 -10.58 -4.43 -5.28
CA TRP A 161 -11.76 -5.24 -5.56
C TRP A 161 -13.04 -4.62 -4.94
N ASP A 162 -12.96 -4.14 -3.70
CA ASP A 162 -14.09 -3.45 -3.07
C ASP A 162 -14.45 -2.16 -3.82
N GLY A 163 -13.47 -1.38 -4.26
CA GLY A 163 -13.68 -0.20 -5.11
C GLY A 163 -14.33 -0.53 -6.45
N TYR A 164 -13.99 -1.67 -7.04
CA TYR A 164 -14.62 -2.15 -8.27
C TYR A 164 -16.08 -2.54 -8.04
N LEU A 165 -16.41 -3.18 -6.92
CA LEU A 165 -17.78 -3.58 -6.59
C LEU A 165 -18.63 -2.41 -6.08
N PHE A 166 -18.00 -1.32 -5.63
CA PHE A 166 -18.69 -0.17 -5.09
C PHE A 166 -19.62 0.47 -6.15
N ASP A 167 -20.85 0.78 -5.76
CA ASP A 167 -21.83 1.51 -6.59
C ASP A 167 -22.31 0.77 -7.87
N ASP A 168 -21.99 -0.50 -8.05
CA ASP A 168 -22.42 -1.18 -9.27
C ASP A 168 -22.95 -2.59 -8.99
N ARG A 169 -24.19 -2.83 -9.37
CA ARG A 169 -24.80 -4.15 -9.27
C ARG A 169 -24.30 -5.10 -10.36
N TYR A 170 -23.79 -4.54 -11.46
CA TYR A 170 -23.19 -5.25 -12.59
C TYR A 170 -21.89 -4.56 -12.98
N PRO A 171 -20.78 -4.86 -12.27
CA PRO A 171 -19.50 -4.24 -12.55
C PRO A 171 -19.07 -4.45 -14.01
N GLY A 172 -18.62 -3.41 -14.67
CA GLY A 172 -18.08 -3.47 -16.02
C GLY A 172 -19.00 -3.03 -17.15
N TYR A 173 -20.26 -2.74 -16.89
CA TYR A 173 -21.18 -2.27 -17.95
C TYR A 173 -21.32 -0.74 -18.00
N GLY A 174 -20.78 -0.01 -17.05
CA GLY A 174 -20.89 1.45 -16.99
C GLY A 174 -22.35 1.92 -16.87
N LYS A 175 -22.56 3.17 -16.48
CA LYS A 175 -23.88 3.79 -16.59
C LYS A 175 -24.15 4.03 -18.09
N VAL A 176 -25.06 3.27 -18.67
CA VAL A 176 -25.66 3.55 -19.97
C VAL A 176 -26.55 4.78 -19.85
#